data_744444cc0ca01cf91647e46174b51dd1
#
_entry.id   744444cc0ca01cf91647e46174b51dd1
#
_cell.length_a   1.000
_cell.length_b   1.000
_cell.length_c   1.000
_cell.angle_alpha   90.00
_cell.angle_beta   90.00
_cell.angle_gamma   90.00
#
_symmetry.space_group_name_H-M   'P 1'
#
loop_
_entity.id
_entity.type
_entity.pdbx_description
1 polymer ?
#
loop_
_entity_poly.entity_id
_entity_poly.type
_entity_poly.pdbx_seq_one_letter_code
_entity_poly.pdbx_strand_id
1 'polypeptide(L)'
;QFIDWMSSQPRQAMLIITHDRDVLGRVDRIIELKDGRAVSYRGNYDAYLKQNAQATAAGMNNFEQVEKRITNLRQKALDYQRLKEKSRNPGTIQKFKRLENEARAELAELSEMDKPTFWIDKESAGQLDYKSAERYGKFKARNIRLSMKDAASRSQHVLVRVEDAAVGVGERILFEGVDIDLREGEAVELRGRNGAGKTTLIRMLLNSRAAVTPPSSARVHSSLKSPLEISRERSAEASATRKRFTVSGGGGVAAAAPILYSGNLFLDPQVRVGVYEQEIDERYLADPLEAAIEKLYIGRDLPISDTKIRQLLADYLFTEADRMTPLARLSGGQKARFQIIAMLANDPQLLILDEPTNHLDLPSIEELEMALAKYSGAILYVSHDNYFRREIGGEVVQIGAA
;
A
#
# COMPACT_ATOMS: atom_id res chain seq x y z
N GLN A 1 -22.35 -6.31 8.87
CA GLN A 1 -22.61 -7.63 9.50
C GLN A 1 -21.72 -7.89 10.73
N PHE A 2 -20.35 -7.85 10.63
CA PHE A 2 -19.48 -8.07 11.78
C PHE A 2 -19.67 -6.98 12.85
N ILE A 3 -19.70 -5.72 12.45
CA ILE A 3 -19.91 -4.57 13.33
C ILE A 3 -21.29 -4.65 14.02
N ASP A 4 -22.34 -5.02 13.27
CA ASP A 4 -23.68 -5.17 13.82
C ASP A 4 -23.75 -6.33 14.82
N TRP A 5 -23.11 -7.44 14.49
CA TRP A 5 -22.98 -8.58 15.40
C TRP A 5 -22.21 -8.19 16.67
N MET A 6 -21.07 -7.51 16.54
CA MET A 6 -20.27 -7.01 17.66
C MET A 6 -21.10 -6.11 18.59
N SER A 7 -21.88 -5.20 18.02
CA SER A 7 -22.75 -4.30 18.77
C SER A 7 -23.91 -5.00 19.47
N SER A 8 -24.30 -6.17 18.98
CA SER A 8 -25.37 -7.00 19.59
C SER A 8 -24.92 -7.83 20.80
N GLN A 9 -23.60 -7.85 21.11
CA GLN A 9 -23.01 -8.65 22.18
C GLN A 9 -22.40 -7.80 23.34
N PRO A 10 -23.18 -6.93 24.01
CA PRO A 10 -22.66 -5.92 24.94
C PRO A 10 -22.02 -6.49 26.21
N ARG A 11 -22.19 -7.77 26.49
CA ARG A 11 -21.66 -8.44 27.71
C ARG A 11 -20.42 -9.30 27.47
N GLN A 12 -19.94 -9.41 26.23
CA GLN A 12 -18.76 -10.22 25.92
C GLN A 12 -17.54 -9.33 25.75
N ALA A 13 -16.46 -9.68 26.44
CA ALA A 13 -15.16 -9.06 26.21
C ALA A 13 -14.57 -9.64 24.91
N MET A 14 -14.19 -8.76 23.98
CA MET A 14 -13.58 -9.13 22.70
C MET A 14 -12.22 -8.47 22.56
N LEU A 15 -11.24 -9.22 22.05
CA LEU A 15 -9.96 -8.70 21.61
C LEU A 15 -9.86 -8.89 20.11
N ILE A 16 -9.73 -7.79 19.38
CA ILE A 16 -9.74 -7.76 17.91
C ILE A 16 -8.42 -7.14 17.43
N ILE A 17 -7.76 -7.80 16.49
CA ILE A 17 -6.59 -7.26 15.77
C ILE A 17 -7.09 -6.80 14.41
N THR A 18 -7.02 -5.51 14.16
CA THR A 18 -7.56 -4.91 12.92
C THR A 18 -6.90 -3.58 12.61
N HIS A 19 -6.86 -3.24 11.33
CA HIS A 19 -6.56 -1.90 10.82
C HIS A 19 -7.81 -1.25 10.21
N ASP A 20 -8.96 -1.93 10.25
CA ASP A 20 -10.23 -1.41 9.77
C ASP A 20 -10.72 -0.27 10.70
N ARG A 21 -10.76 0.93 10.15
CA ARG A 21 -11.12 2.15 10.88
C ARG A 21 -12.60 2.16 11.30
N ASP A 22 -13.49 1.47 10.56
CA ASP A 22 -14.90 1.33 10.94
C ASP A 22 -15.05 0.45 12.19
N VAL A 23 -14.26 -0.63 12.29
CA VAL A 23 -14.21 -1.46 13.48
C VAL A 23 -13.58 -0.69 14.65
N LEU A 24 -12.46 0.01 14.41
CA LEU A 24 -11.79 0.84 15.41
C LEU A 24 -12.69 1.98 15.91
N GLY A 25 -13.61 2.47 15.07
CA GLY A 25 -14.63 3.46 15.45
C GLY A 25 -15.69 2.95 16.45
N ARG A 26 -15.78 1.62 16.67
CA ARG A 26 -16.81 0.99 17.51
C ARG A 26 -16.27 0.32 18.78
N VAL A 27 -14.95 0.36 19.03
CA VAL A 27 -14.34 -0.25 20.22
C VAL A 27 -14.30 0.74 21.38
N ASP A 28 -14.24 0.19 22.62
CA ASP A 28 -14.15 0.97 23.84
C ASP A 28 -12.70 1.30 24.26
N ARG A 29 -11.74 0.59 23.68
CA ARG A 29 -10.31 0.72 23.99
C ARG A 29 -9.47 0.28 22.82
N ILE A 30 -8.39 1.02 22.54
CA ILE A 30 -7.37 0.66 21.55
C ILE A 30 -6.05 0.39 22.30
N ILE A 31 -5.39 -0.69 21.92
CA ILE A 31 -4.05 -1.02 22.40
C ILE A 31 -3.11 -0.96 21.21
N GLU A 32 -2.23 0.03 21.20
CA GLU A 32 -1.19 0.17 20.17
C GLU A 32 0.06 -0.60 20.61
N LEU A 33 0.57 -1.44 19.71
CA LEU A 33 1.86 -2.11 19.90
C LEU A 33 2.91 -1.35 19.10
N LYS A 34 3.84 -0.71 19.81
CA LYS A 34 4.88 0.11 19.21
C LYS A 34 6.19 -0.04 19.97
N ASP A 35 7.30 -0.21 19.25
CA ASP A 35 8.67 -0.28 19.82
C ASP A 35 8.79 -1.28 20.97
N GLY A 36 8.14 -2.45 20.82
CA GLY A 36 8.12 -3.50 21.84
C GLY A 36 7.28 -3.18 23.09
N ARG A 37 6.48 -2.12 23.06
CA ARG A 37 5.61 -1.69 24.16
C ARG A 37 4.15 -1.70 23.74
N ALA A 38 3.25 -1.94 24.71
CA ALA A 38 1.82 -1.84 24.55
C ALA A 38 1.32 -0.55 25.21
N VAL A 39 0.72 0.35 24.44
CA VAL A 39 0.13 1.61 24.94
C VAL A 39 -1.38 1.51 24.82
N SER A 40 -2.12 1.74 25.91
CA SER A 40 -3.56 1.63 25.95
C SER A 40 -4.23 3.00 25.93
N TYR A 41 -5.14 3.18 25.00
CA TYR A 41 -5.96 4.37 24.81
C TYR A 41 -7.42 4.04 25.11
N ARG A 42 -8.11 4.89 25.87
CA ARG A 42 -9.54 4.73 26.16
C ARG A 42 -10.38 5.38 25.09
N GLY A 43 -11.42 4.68 24.67
CA GLY A 43 -12.37 5.15 23.65
C GLY A 43 -12.10 4.53 22.29
N ASN A 44 -12.85 5.02 21.31
CA ASN A 44 -12.81 4.61 19.92
C ASN A 44 -11.64 5.24 19.14
N TYR A 45 -11.64 5.07 17.83
CA TYR A 45 -10.58 5.57 16.95
C TYR A 45 -10.38 7.09 17.03
N ASP A 46 -11.47 7.88 17.05
CA ASP A 46 -11.38 9.36 17.16
C ASP A 46 -10.76 9.79 18.50
N ALA A 47 -11.12 9.10 19.59
CA ALA A 47 -10.54 9.34 20.90
C ALA A 47 -9.05 8.95 20.94
N TYR A 48 -8.67 7.86 20.28
CA TYR A 48 -7.28 7.44 20.10
C TYR A 48 -6.47 8.51 19.36
N LEU A 49 -6.95 9.01 18.22
CA LEU A 49 -6.25 10.02 17.42
C LEU A 49 -5.95 11.29 18.26
N LYS A 50 -6.93 11.77 19.01
CA LYS A 50 -6.76 12.93 19.91
C LYS A 50 -5.72 12.69 21.01
N GLN A 51 -5.82 11.52 21.68
CA GLN A 51 -4.87 11.15 22.73
C GLN A 51 -3.46 10.93 22.18
N ASN A 52 -3.33 10.31 21.01
CA ASN A 52 -2.07 10.10 20.32
C ASN A 52 -1.41 11.43 19.90
N ALA A 53 -2.18 12.37 19.35
CA ALA A 53 -1.66 13.70 19.02
C ALA A 53 -1.14 14.45 20.25
N GLN A 54 -1.86 14.38 21.38
CA GLN A 54 -1.44 14.98 22.66
C GLN A 54 -0.17 14.30 23.21
N ALA A 55 -0.13 12.96 23.21
CA ALA A 55 1.02 12.20 23.65
C ALA A 55 2.26 12.49 22.78
N THR A 56 2.06 12.61 21.47
CA THR A 56 3.12 13.02 20.52
C THR A 56 3.66 14.40 20.84
N ALA A 57 2.80 15.39 21.06
CA ALA A 57 3.22 16.75 21.42
C ALA A 57 4.01 16.78 22.74
N ALA A 58 3.56 16.02 23.75
CA ALA A 58 4.27 15.88 25.02
C ALA A 58 5.63 15.18 24.84
N GLY A 59 5.69 14.10 24.06
CA GLY A 59 6.92 13.36 23.76
C GLY A 59 7.95 14.22 23.03
N MET A 60 7.54 15.01 22.05
CA MET A 60 8.40 15.96 21.35
C MET A 60 8.99 17.00 22.31
N ASN A 61 8.15 17.58 23.20
CA ASN A 61 8.60 18.54 24.20
C ASN A 61 9.64 17.95 25.15
N ASN A 62 9.38 16.73 25.64
CA ASN A 62 10.31 16.04 26.53
C ASN A 62 11.66 15.78 25.86
N PHE A 63 11.66 15.31 24.63
CA PHE A 63 12.92 15.02 23.92
C PHE A 63 13.70 16.31 23.60
N GLU A 64 13.03 17.40 23.23
CA GLU A 64 13.69 18.70 23.05
C GLU A 64 14.35 19.22 24.35
N GLN A 65 13.73 18.94 25.51
CA GLN A 65 14.38 19.26 26.80
C GLN A 65 15.62 18.40 27.03
N VAL A 66 15.58 17.12 26.66
CA VAL A 66 16.75 16.23 26.70
C VAL A 66 17.84 16.74 25.75
N GLU A 67 17.54 17.12 24.52
CA GLU A 67 18.53 17.69 23.58
C GLU A 67 19.17 18.98 24.12
N LYS A 68 18.37 19.86 24.71
CA LYS A 68 18.90 21.06 25.39
C LYS A 68 19.79 20.69 26.57
N ARG A 69 19.42 19.68 27.36
CA ARG A 69 20.23 19.18 28.49
C ARG A 69 21.55 18.61 28.00
N ILE A 70 21.55 17.79 26.93
CA ILE A 70 22.75 17.26 26.29
C ILE A 70 23.67 18.39 25.85
N THR A 71 23.14 19.42 25.18
CA THR A 71 23.90 20.57 24.70
C THR A 71 24.54 21.33 25.88
N ASN A 72 23.77 21.58 26.94
CA ASN A 72 24.27 22.23 28.14
C ASN A 72 25.34 21.41 28.87
N LEU A 73 25.18 20.09 28.96
CA LEU A 73 26.17 19.21 29.58
C LEU A 73 27.48 19.15 28.79
N ARG A 74 27.40 19.12 27.44
CA ARG A 74 28.58 19.22 26.58
C ARG A 74 29.36 20.51 26.84
N GLN A 75 28.63 21.63 26.89
CA GLN A 75 29.28 22.92 27.20
C GLN A 75 29.90 22.95 28.59
N LYS A 76 29.17 22.48 29.61
CA LYS A 76 29.70 22.40 31.00
C LYS A 76 30.93 21.51 31.10
N ALA A 77 30.94 20.35 30.42
CA ALA A 77 32.09 19.45 30.45
C ALA A 77 33.35 20.15 29.86
N LEU A 78 33.17 20.89 28.73
CA LEU A 78 34.25 21.67 28.14
C LEU A 78 34.74 22.81 29.08
N ASP A 79 33.81 23.52 29.73
CA ASP A 79 34.14 24.60 30.63
C ASP A 79 34.87 24.08 31.88
N TYR A 80 34.42 22.97 32.46
CA TYR A 80 35.11 22.34 33.59
C TYR A 80 36.53 21.85 33.19
N GLN A 81 36.69 21.30 32.01
CA GLN A 81 37.99 20.92 31.47
C GLN A 81 38.92 22.15 31.38
N ARG A 82 38.45 23.25 30.78
CA ARG A 82 39.22 24.49 30.67
C ARG A 82 39.61 25.09 32.03
N LEU A 83 38.65 25.08 32.99
CA LEU A 83 38.89 25.59 34.35
C LEU A 83 39.88 24.71 35.10
N LYS A 84 39.83 23.39 34.92
CA LYS A 84 40.81 22.45 35.47
C LYS A 84 42.23 22.72 34.96
N GLU A 85 42.38 22.97 33.64
CA GLU A 85 43.68 23.24 33.01
C GLU A 85 44.26 24.59 33.44
N LYS A 86 43.42 25.60 33.69
CA LYS A 86 43.85 26.92 34.16
C LYS A 86 44.17 26.99 35.65
N SER A 87 43.70 26.08 36.45
CA SER A 87 43.86 26.11 37.92
C SER A 87 45.23 25.56 38.33
N ARG A 88 45.87 26.23 39.32
CA ARG A 88 47.10 25.78 39.95
C ARG A 88 46.88 25.15 41.35
N ASN A 89 45.67 25.28 41.89
CA ASN A 89 45.32 24.76 43.21
C ASN A 89 44.85 23.30 43.10
N PRO A 90 45.52 22.33 43.77
CA PRO A 90 45.17 20.90 43.69
C PRO A 90 43.70 20.59 44.06
N GLY A 91 43.19 21.25 45.12
CA GLY A 91 41.79 21.04 45.55
C GLY A 91 40.78 21.53 44.51
N THR A 92 41.06 22.64 43.83
CA THR A 92 40.25 23.20 42.76
C THR A 92 40.28 22.30 41.51
N ILE A 93 41.46 21.78 41.18
CA ILE A 93 41.62 20.80 40.08
C ILE A 93 40.78 19.54 40.33
N GLN A 94 40.86 19.00 41.56
CA GLN A 94 40.09 17.80 41.93
C GLN A 94 38.58 18.06 41.88
N LYS A 95 38.13 19.25 42.32
CA LYS A 95 36.72 19.66 42.21
C LYS A 95 36.23 19.70 40.75
N PHE A 96 36.98 20.37 39.85
CA PHE A 96 36.58 20.44 38.44
C PHE A 96 36.65 19.08 37.74
N LYS A 97 37.62 18.23 38.08
CA LYS A 97 37.69 16.84 37.57
C LYS A 97 36.46 16.06 37.96
N ARG A 98 35.96 16.19 39.20
CA ARG A 98 34.75 15.52 39.65
C ARG A 98 33.53 16.03 38.87
N LEU A 99 33.34 17.35 38.74
CA LEU A 99 32.23 17.96 38.01
C LEU A 99 32.25 17.63 36.52
N GLU A 100 33.45 17.58 35.92
CA GLU A 100 33.62 17.12 34.52
C GLU A 100 33.16 15.66 34.35
N ASN A 101 33.60 14.77 35.27
CA ASN A 101 33.22 13.35 35.22
C ASN A 101 31.72 13.16 35.42
N GLU A 102 31.10 13.87 36.35
CA GLU A 102 29.66 13.85 36.58
C GLU A 102 28.89 14.31 35.33
N ALA A 103 29.32 15.42 34.70
CA ALA A 103 28.69 15.91 33.46
C ALA A 103 28.86 14.94 32.27
N ARG A 104 30.03 14.29 32.16
CA ARG A 104 30.30 13.30 31.13
C ARG A 104 29.50 12.01 31.33
N ALA A 105 29.31 11.56 32.58
CA ALA A 105 28.50 10.39 32.89
C ALA A 105 27.03 10.62 32.55
N GLU A 106 26.45 11.75 32.98
CA GLU A 106 25.07 12.12 32.62
C GLU A 106 24.92 12.31 31.09
N LEU A 107 25.94 12.91 30.44
CA LEU A 107 25.93 13.05 28.97
C LEU A 107 25.94 11.70 28.25
N ALA A 108 26.71 10.71 28.73
CA ALA A 108 26.75 9.37 28.16
C ALA A 108 25.38 8.70 28.27
N GLU A 109 24.76 8.73 29.44
CA GLU A 109 23.44 8.17 29.68
C GLU A 109 22.37 8.78 28.76
N LEU A 110 22.32 10.12 28.67
CA LEU A 110 21.36 10.82 27.82
C LEU A 110 21.64 10.64 26.31
N SER A 111 22.89 10.41 25.92
CA SER A 111 23.29 10.21 24.52
C SER A 111 22.97 8.81 24.00
N GLU A 112 22.75 7.83 24.89
CA GLU A 112 22.29 6.48 24.54
C GLU A 112 20.78 6.42 24.28
N MET A 113 20.03 7.48 24.64
CA MET A 113 18.60 7.53 24.38
C MET A 113 18.32 7.64 22.89
N ASP A 114 17.59 6.68 22.35
CA ASP A 114 17.13 6.74 20.98
C ASP A 114 16.16 7.91 20.76
N LYS A 115 16.30 8.55 19.61
CA LYS A 115 15.39 9.61 19.21
C LYS A 115 14.00 9.01 18.96
N PRO A 116 12.97 9.44 19.70
CA PRO A 116 11.64 8.92 19.52
C PRO A 116 11.08 9.29 18.13
N THR A 117 10.31 8.40 17.56
CA THR A 117 9.56 8.65 16.33
C THR A 117 8.07 8.58 16.62
N PHE A 118 7.31 9.49 16.00
CA PHE A 118 5.87 9.60 16.20
C PHE A 118 5.13 9.53 14.88
N TRP A 119 3.93 9.00 14.93
CA TRP A 119 2.95 9.07 13.85
C TRP A 119 1.69 9.74 14.39
N ILE A 120 1.14 10.67 13.63
CA ILE A 120 -0.21 11.22 13.78
C ILE A 120 -0.88 11.14 12.41
N ASP A 121 -2.18 10.93 12.41
CA ASP A 121 -2.99 10.84 11.20
C ASP A 121 -2.96 12.12 10.36
N LYS A 122 -3.34 11.99 9.09
CA LYS A 122 -3.34 13.07 8.09
C LYS A 122 -4.18 14.28 8.54
N GLU A 123 -5.38 14.04 9.11
CA GLU A 123 -6.28 15.09 9.54
C GLU A 123 -5.71 15.88 10.72
N SER A 124 -5.20 15.19 11.75
CA SER A 124 -4.53 15.82 12.89
C SER A 124 -3.24 16.53 12.50
N ALA A 125 -2.47 15.96 11.56
CA ALA A 125 -1.27 16.60 11.03
C ALA A 125 -1.60 17.89 10.26
N GLY A 126 -2.70 17.91 9.51
CA GLY A 126 -3.17 19.10 8.79
C GLY A 126 -3.67 20.24 9.69
N GLN A 127 -4.03 19.95 10.95
CA GLN A 127 -4.46 20.93 11.95
C GLN A 127 -3.31 21.56 12.73
N LEU A 128 -2.06 21.07 12.54
CA LEU A 128 -0.89 21.65 13.20
C LEU A 128 -0.59 23.05 12.66
N ASP A 129 -0.25 23.98 13.57
CA ASP A 129 0.33 25.25 13.16
C ASP A 129 1.72 25.06 12.52
N TYR A 130 2.22 26.05 11.79
CA TYR A 130 3.48 25.98 11.07
C TYR A 130 4.67 25.50 11.94
N LYS A 131 4.77 26.02 13.17
CA LYS A 131 5.86 25.67 14.08
C LYS A 131 5.77 24.23 14.57
N SER A 132 4.55 23.79 14.91
CA SER A 132 4.28 22.40 15.33
C SER A 132 4.48 21.42 14.18
N ALA A 133 4.11 21.78 12.97
CA ALA A 133 4.33 20.96 11.76
C ALA A 133 5.84 20.82 11.46
N GLU A 134 6.64 21.89 11.53
CA GLU A 134 8.10 21.84 11.38
C GLU A 134 8.75 20.96 12.45
N ARG A 135 8.30 21.10 13.69
CA ARG A 135 8.77 20.25 14.80
C ARG A 135 8.42 18.79 14.59
N TYR A 136 7.16 18.51 14.25
CA TYR A 136 6.71 17.16 13.97
C TYR A 136 7.51 16.53 12.83
N GLY A 137 7.84 17.28 11.79
CA GLY A 137 8.69 16.81 10.69
C GLY A 137 10.03 16.23 11.14
N LYS A 138 10.61 16.73 12.26
CA LYS A 138 11.87 16.21 12.83
C LYS A 138 11.69 14.86 13.54
N PHE A 139 10.49 14.54 14.01
CA PHE A 139 10.16 13.37 14.80
C PHE A 139 9.21 12.41 14.08
N LYS A 140 8.75 12.76 12.87
CA LYS A 140 7.84 11.93 12.09
C LYS A 140 8.47 10.55 11.86
N ALA A 141 7.71 9.50 12.19
CA ALA A 141 8.09 8.14 11.87
C ALA A 141 8.33 8.02 10.35
N ARG A 142 9.35 7.25 9.97
CA ARG A 142 9.56 6.95 8.55
C ARG A 142 8.35 6.19 8.02
N ASN A 143 7.89 6.57 6.85
CA ASN A 143 6.83 5.87 6.13
C ASN A 143 7.35 5.44 4.76
N ILE A 144 6.63 4.54 4.10
CA ILE A 144 6.93 4.15 2.72
C ILE A 144 6.90 5.40 1.83
N ARG A 145 7.76 5.43 0.81
CA ARG A 145 7.81 6.52 -0.16
C ARG A 145 7.30 6.04 -1.49
N LEU A 146 6.09 6.47 -1.83
CA LEU A 146 5.48 6.15 -3.12
C LEU A 146 5.82 7.27 -4.10
N SER A 147 6.48 6.90 -5.20
CA SER A 147 6.75 7.82 -6.31
C SER A 147 5.88 7.40 -7.49
N MET A 148 4.88 8.19 -7.77
CA MET A 148 4.05 8.08 -8.98
C MET A 148 4.34 9.28 -9.86
N LYS A 149 4.44 9.07 -11.17
CA LYS A 149 4.60 10.18 -12.11
C LYS A 149 3.25 10.87 -12.31
N ASP A 150 3.25 12.19 -12.22
CA ASP A 150 2.11 12.99 -12.65
C ASP A 150 2.00 12.84 -14.16
N ALA A 151 0.92 12.26 -14.66
CA ALA A 151 0.67 12.24 -16.08
C ALA A 151 0.21 13.65 -16.51
N ALA A 152 0.94 14.25 -17.42
CA ALA A 152 0.74 15.64 -17.83
C ALA A 152 -0.52 15.87 -18.68
N SER A 153 -1.27 14.83 -19.04
CA SER A 153 -2.39 14.92 -20.00
C SER A 153 -3.54 14.00 -19.57
N ARG A 154 -4.68 14.58 -19.30
CA ARG A 154 -5.96 13.84 -19.28
C ARG A 154 -6.40 13.65 -20.72
N SER A 155 -6.05 12.53 -21.32
CA SER A 155 -6.65 12.13 -22.58
C SER A 155 -8.02 11.50 -22.29
N GLN A 156 -9.00 11.72 -23.16
CA GLN A 156 -10.29 11.04 -23.05
C GLN A 156 -10.22 9.58 -23.55
N HIS A 157 -9.01 8.99 -23.51
CA HIS A 157 -8.79 7.64 -23.99
C HIS A 157 -9.41 6.62 -23.06
N VAL A 158 -10.22 5.72 -23.59
CA VAL A 158 -10.85 4.62 -22.84
C VAL A 158 -9.81 3.52 -22.65
N LEU A 159 -9.49 3.24 -21.38
CA LEU A 159 -8.50 2.24 -21.01
C LEU A 159 -9.14 0.87 -20.73
N VAL A 160 -10.33 0.89 -20.13
CA VAL A 160 -11.13 -0.32 -19.85
C VAL A 160 -12.55 -0.07 -20.32
N ARG A 161 -13.11 -1.04 -21.06
CA ARG A 161 -14.53 -1.07 -21.40
C ARG A 161 -15.11 -2.44 -21.17
N VAL A 162 -16.23 -2.47 -20.48
CA VAL A 162 -17.06 -3.64 -20.24
C VAL A 162 -18.45 -3.30 -20.73
N GLU A 163 -19.03 -4.11 -21.59
CA GLU A 163 -20.34 -3.87 -22.18
C GLU A 163 -21.24 -5.08 -21.95
N ASP A 164 -22.34 -4.89 -21.22
CA ASP A 164 -23.38 -5.89 -20.90
C ASP A 164 -22.80 -7.27 -20.50
N ALA A 165 -21.77 -7.23 -19.62
CA ALA A 165 -21.06 -8.43 -19.29
C ALA A 165 -21.84 -9.32 -18.32
N ALA A 166 -21.98 -10.60 -18.70
CA ALA A 166 -22.42 -11.67 -17.81
C ALA A 166 -21.26 -12.66 -17.57
N VAL A 167 -20.88 -12.82 -16.32
CA VAL A 167 -19.74 -13.64 -15.91
C VAL A 167 -20.16 -14.70 -14.91
N GLY A 168 -19.58 -15.89 -15.05
CA GLY A 168 -19.82 -17.00 -14.13
C GLY A 168 -18.68 -18.00 -14.07
N VAL A 169 -18.86 -19.03 -13.27
CA VAL A 169 -17.91 -20.14 -13.06
C VAL A 169 -18.66 -21.45 -13.24
N GLY A 170 -18.22 -22.29 -14.19
CA GLY A 170 -18.94 -23.51 -14.55
C GLY A 170 -20.31 -23.16 -15.14
N GLU A 171 -21.40 -23.62 -14.52
CA GLU A 171 -22.79 -23.31 -14.90
C GLU A 171 -23.39 -22.17 -14.07
N ARG A 172 -22.69 -21.70 -13.05
CA ARG A 172 -23.19 -20.67 -12.13
C ARG A 172 -22.82 -19.29 -12.65
N ILE A 173 -23.83 -18.50 -12.99
CA ILE A 173 -23.65 -17.06 -13.27
C ILE A 173 -23.44 -16.32 -11.94
N LEU A 174 -22.43 -15.48 -11.87
CA LEU A 174 -22.09 -14.66 -10.71
C LEU A 174 -22.78 -13.29 -10.80
N PHE A 175 -22.78 -12.68 -11.99
CA PHE A 175 -23.43 -11.41 -12.26
C PHE A 175 -23.74 -11.26 -13.76
N GLU A 176 -24.66 -10.36 -14.08
CA GLU A 176 -25.10 -10.02 -15.44
C GLU A 176 -25.29 -8.50 -15.57
N GLY A 177 -25.22 -8.00 -16.80
CA GLY A 177 -25.56 -6.61 -17.13
C GLY A 177 -24.58 -5.59 -16.52
N VAL A 178 -23.29 -5.89 -16.50
CA VAL A 178 -22.27 -4.98 -15.96
C VAL A 178 -21.66 -4.17 -17.11
N ASP A 179 -21.71 -2.84 -16.94
CA ASP A 179 -21.10 -1.86 -17.83
C ASP A 179 -20.02 -1.06 -17.10
N ILE A 180 -18.87 -0.85 -17.73
CA ILE A 180 -17.76 -0.02 -17.26
C ILE A 180 -17.16 0.71 -18.44
N ASP A 181 -16.99 2.02 -18.33
CA ASP A 181 -16.22 2.86 -19.28
C ASP A 181 -15.21 3.67 -18.46
N LEU A 182 -14.00 3.14 -18.32
CA LEU A 182 -12.95 3.76 -17.48
C LEU A 182 -11.91 4.43 -18.38
N ARG A 183 -11.75 5.74 -18.20
CA ARG A 183 -10.83 6.60 -18.94
C ARG A 183 -9.67 7.04 -18.09
N GLU A 184 -8.65 7.57 -18.75
CA GLU A 184 -7.48 8.14 -18.07
C GLU A 184 -7.89 9.27 -17.10
N GLY A 185 -7.41 9.20 -15.86
CA GLY A 185 -7.73 10.16 -14.81
C GLY A 185 -9.05 9.92 -14.10
N GLU A 186 -9.76 8.84 -14.40
CA GLU A 186 -10.98 8.45 -13.71
C GLU A 186 -10.74 7.28 -12.73
N ALA A 187 -11.63 7.15 -11.77
CA ALA A 187 -11.65 6.02 -10.85
C ALA A 187 -13.00 5.31 -10.88
N VAL A 188 -12.97 3.98 -10.84
CA VAL A 188 -14.16 3.13 -10.75
C VAL A 188 -14.02 2.16 -9.59
N GLU A 189 -15.01 2.18 -8.69
CA GLU A 189 -15.15 1.22 -7.59
C GLU A 189 -16.02 0.05 -8.02
N LEU A 190 -15.51 -1.18 -7.93
CA LEU A 190 -16.31 -2.40 -8.05
C LEU A 190 -16.87 -2.77 -6.68
N ARG A 191 -18.16 -2.57 -6.50
CA ARG A 191 -18.87 -2.85 -5.24
C ARG A 191 -19.73 -4.10 -5.34
N GLY A 192 -19.77 -4.91 -4.31
CA GLY A 192 -20.60 -6.10 -4.24
C GLY A 192 -20.22 -6.99 -3.06
N ARG A 193 -21.06 -7.97 -2.74
CA ARG A 193 -20.80 -8.92 -1.64
C ARG A 193 -19.55 -9.75 -1.90
N ASN A 194 -18.99 -10.35 -0.83
CA ASN A 194 -17.92 -11.33 -0.99
C ASN A 194 -18.42 -12.51 -1.84
N GLY A 195 -17.62 -12.92 -2.82
CA GLY A 195 -17.99 -13.96 -3.76
C GLY A 195 -18.90 -13.51 -4.91
N ALA A 196 -19.24 -12.23 -5.04
CA ALA A 196 -20.05 -11.69 -6.15
C ALA A 196 -19.33 -11.72 -7.51
N GLY A 197 -18.03 -11.98 -7.56
CA GLY A 197 -17.28 -12.08 -8.81
C GLY A 197 -16.39 -10.88 -9.13
N LYS A 198 -16.15 -9.96 -8.19
CA LYS A 198 -15.29 -8.78 -8.39
C LYS A 198 -13.87 -9.14 -8.86
N THR A 199 -13.16 -9.97 -8.08
CA THR A 199 -11.82 -10.49 -8.45
C THR A 199 -11.86 -11.31 -9.74
N THR A 200 -12.97 -12.00 -9.99
CA THR A 200 -13.16 -12.77 -11.25
C THR A 200 -13.20 -11.85 -12.45
N LEU A 201 -13.96 -10.74 -12.39
CA LEU A 201 -13.99 -9.72 -13.43
C LEU A 201 -12.61 -9.11 -13.69
N ILE A 202 -11.91 -8.73 -12.63
CA ILE A 202 -10.53 -8.21 -12.72
C ILE A 202 -9.62 -9.20 -13.46
N ARG A 203 -9.61 -10.46 -13.07
CA ARG A 203 -8.81 -11.51 -13.71
C ARG A 203 -9.18 -11.70 -15.18
N MET A 204 -10.46 -11.64 -15.53
CA MET A 204 -10.90 -11.74 -16.91
C MET A 204 -10.46 -10.55 -17.76
N LEU A 205 -10.53 -9.33 -17.21
CA LEU A 205 -10.00 -8.13 -17.88
C LEU A 205 -8.49 -8.25 -18.16
N LEU A 206 -7.71 -8.68 -17.19
CA LEU A 206 -6.29 -8.89 -17.36
C LEU A 206 -5.97 -9.97 -18.42
N ASN A 207 -6.76 -11.06 -18.44
CA ASN A 207 -6.59 -12.13 -19.41
C ASN A 207 -7.04 -11.71 -20.83
N SER A 208 -8.02 -10.80 -20.97
CA SER A 208 -8.46 -10.31 -22.27
C SER A 208 -7.30 -9.60 -23.03
N ARG A 209 -6.43 -8.93 -22.29
CA ARG A 209 -5.22 -8.32 -22.83
C ARG A 209 -4.22 -9.34 -23.40
N ALA A 210 -4.02 -10.46 -22.71
CA ALA A 210 -3.08 -11.50 -23.16
C ALA A 210 -3.52 -12.19 -24.45
N ALA A 211 -4.82 -12.23 -24.73
CA ALA A 211 -5.38 -12.85 -25.94
C ALA A 211 -5.20 -12.00 -27.21
N VAL A 212 -4.86 -10.70 -27.09
CA VAL A 212 -4.71 -9.76 -28.22
C VAL A 212 -3.23 -9.59 -28.65
N THR A 213 -2.27 -10.04 -27.87
CA THR A 213 -0.85 -10.06 -28.27
C THR A 213 -0.60 -11.24 -29.21
N PRO A 214 -0.35 -11.02 -30.54
CA PRO A 214 0.02 -12.11 -31.42
C PRO A 214 1.41 -12.65 -30.99
N PRO A 215 1.65 -13.98 -31.08
CA PRO A 215 2.98 -14.52 -30.82
C PRO A 215 3.97 -13.88 -31.81
N SER A 216 5.04 -13.30 -31.29
CA SER A 216 6.11 -12.67 -32.05
C SER A 216 6.92 -13.73 -32.81
N SER A 217 6.35 -14.26 -33.87
CA SER A 217 7.07 -14.89 -35.00
C SER A 217 6.07 -15.56 -35.95
N ALA A 218 5.46 -14.81 -36.84
CA ALA A 218 5.01 -15.33 -38.14
C ALA A 218 4.76 -14.13 -39.07
N ARG A 219 5.75 -13.78 -39.86
CA ARG A 219 5.49 -13.05 -41.10
C ARG A 219 4.69 -13.98 -41.99
N VAL A 220 3.38 -13.72 -42.14
CA VAL A 220 2.57 -14.34 -43.14
C VAL A 220 2.17 -13.25 -44.14
N HIS A 221 2.54 -13.50 -45.40
CA HIS A 221 2.23 -12.67 -46.57
C HIS A 221 0.71 -12.39 -46.66
N SER A 222 0.40 -11.14 -46.86
CA SER A 222 -0.95 -10.63 -47.16
C SER A 222 -1.48 -11.14 -48.47
N SER A 223 -2.64 -11.81 -48.44
CA SER A 223 -3.56 -11.86 -49.56
C SER A 223 -4.84 -11.13 -49.13
N LEU A 224 -5.02 -9.96 -49.70
CA LEU A 224 -6.20 -9.12 -49.53
C LEU A 224 -7.46 -9.81 -50.07
N LYS A 225 -8.40 -10.16 -49.21
CA LYS A 225 -9.77 -10.48 -49.58
C LYS A 225 -10.65 -9.23 -49.54
N SER A 226 -11.55 -9.08 -50.49
CA SER A 226 -12.39 -7.90 -50.67
C SER A 226 -13.50 -7.74 -49.61
N PRO A 227 -13.99 -6.49 -49.40
CA PRO A 227 -14.96 -6.18 -48.32
C PRO A 227 -16.34 -6.87 -48.40
N LEU A 228 -16.67 -7.51 -49.52
CA LEU A 228 -17.98 -8.13 -49.74
C LEU A 228 -18.09 -9.59 -49.23
N GLU A 229 -17.00 -10.28 -48.92
CA GLU A 229 -17.02 -11.64 -48.36
C GLU A 229 -17.16 -11.65 -46.87
N ILE A 230 -16.80 -10.57 -46.17
CA ILE A 230 -16.86 -10.46 -44.70
C ILE A 230 -18.28 -10.34 -44.17
N SER A 231 -19.26 -9.89 -45.00
CA SER A 231 -20.64 -9.70 -44.56
C SER A 231 -21.49 -10.98 -44.57
N ARG A 232 -21.06 -12.04 -45.23
CA ARG A 232 -21.81 -13.29 -45.29
C ARG A 232 -21.45 -14.31 -44.23
N GLU A 233 -20.26 -14.25 -43.66
CA GLU A 233 -19.81 -15.12 -42.57
C GLU A 233 -20.33 -14.65 -41.20
N ARG A 234 -20.70 -13.39 -41.00
CA ARG A 234 -21.22 -12.86 -39.75
C ARG A 234 -22.61 -13.30 -39.34
N SER A 235 -23.40 -13.88 -40.30
CA SER A 235 -24.75 -14.33 -40.02
C SER A 235 -24.85 -15.82 -39.61
N ALA A 236 -23.78 -16.59 -39.74
CA ALA A 236 -23.78 -18.02 -39.43
C ALA A 236 -23.09 -18.40 -38.12
N GLU A 237 -22.32 -17.47 -37.50
CA GLU A 237 -21.55 -17.74 -36.27
C GLU A 237 -22.21 -17.20 -34.98
N ALA A 238 -23.41 -16.66 -35.04
CA ALA A 238 -24.17 -16.20 -33.87
C ALA A 238 -24.72 -17.32 -32.96
N SER A 239 -24.35 -18.56 -33.23
CA SER A 239 -24.75 -19.74 -32.42
C SER A 239 -23.49 -20.49 -32.00
N ALA A 240 -23.11 -20.29 -30.75
CA ALA A 240 -22.12 -21.06 -29.99
C ALA A 240 -20.62 -20.79 -30.22
N THR A 241 -20.11 -19.71 -29.64
CA THR A 241 -18.71 -19.76 -29.19
C THR A 241 -18.60 -19.25 -27.75
N ARG A 242 -18.85 -20.16 -26.79
CA ARG A 242 -18.46 -19.97 -25.39
C ARG A 242 -16.95 -19.78 -25.38
N LYS A 243 -16.46 -18.53 -25.21
CA LYS A 243 -15.03 -18.27 -25.03
C LYS A 243 -14.59 -18.78 -23.66
N ARG A 244 -13.98 -19.97 -23.64
CA ARG A 244 -13.30 -20.50 -22.46
C ARG A 244 -11.95 -19.81 -22.31
N PHE A 245 -11.75 -19.09 -21.21
CA PHE A 245 -10.44 -18.61 -20.81
C PHE A 245 -9.77 -19.66 -19.93
N THR A 246 -8.65 -20.21 -20.37
CA THR A 246 -7.84 -21.12 -19.55
C THR A 246 -6.87 -20.30 -18.73
N VAL A 247 -7.00 -20.36 -17.41
CA VAL A 247 -6.04 -19.80 -16.45
C VAL A 247 -4.92 -20.82 -16.27
N SER A 248 -3.72 -20.52 -16.73
CA SER A 248 -2.51 -21.27 -16.40
C SER A 248 -1.96 -20.76 -15.07
N GLY A 249 -2.16 -21.48 -13.98
CA GLY A 249 -1.61 -21.16 -12.66
C GLY A 249 -1.83 -22.28 -11.65
N GLY A 250 -0.72 -22.90 -11.21
CA GLY A 250 -0.48 -23.53 -9.92
C GLY A 250 -1.42 -24.63 -9.41
N GLY A 251 -0.84 -25.81 -9.14
CA GLY A 251 -1.52 -27.01 -8.65
C GLY A 251 -2.32 -26.84 -7.35
N GLY A 252 -3.58 -26.64 -7.51
CA GLY A 252 -4.63 -26.76 -6.50
C GLY A 252 -5.88 -27.22 -7.20
N VAL A 253 -6.78 -27.96 -6.52
CA VAL A 253 -8.04 -28.49 -7.04
C VAL A 253 -8.60 -27.57 -8.12
N ALA A 254 -8.72 -28.05 -9.36
CA ALA A 254 -9.04 -27.25 -10.55
C ALA A 254 -10.33 -26.47 -10.32
N ALA A 255 -10.22 -25.22 -9.84
CA ALA A 255 -11.34 -24.30 -9.81
C ALA A 255 -11.79 -24.09 -11.25
N ALA A 256 -13.08 -24.27 -11.53
CA ALA A 256 -13.62 -24.11 -12.87
C ALA A 256 -13.25 -22.72 -13.39
N ALA A 257 -12.69 -22.65 -14.60
CA ALA A 257 -12.27 -21.39 -15.20
C ALA A 257 -13.45 -20.42 -15.34
N PRO A 258 -13.27 -19.11 -15.14
CA PRO A 258 -14.32 -18.13 -15.34
C PRO A 258 -14.74 -18.09 -16.81
N ILE A 259 -16.03 -17.89 -17.04
CA ILE A 259 -16.65 -17.90 -18.36
C ILE A 259 -17.38 -16.58 -18.56
N LEU A 260 -17.13 -15.93 -19.71
CA LEU A 260 -17.95 -14.83 -20.19
C LEU A 260 -19.14 -15.42 -20.95
N TYR A 261 -20.35 -15.22 -20.43
CA TYR A 261 -21.59 -15.72 -21.01
C TYR A 261 -22.16 -14.79 -22.08
N SER A 262 -22.11 -13.48 -21.79
CA SER A 262 -22.49 -12.41 -22.74
C SER A 262 -21.63 -11.17 -22.54
N GLY A 263 -21.72 -10.24 -23.49
CA GLY A 263 -21.03 -8.95 -23.45
C GLY A 263 -19.61 -8.99 -23.95
N ASN A 264 -18.92 -7.86 -23.81
CA ASN A 264 -17.55 -7.65 -24.25
C ASN A 264 -16.68 -7.13 -23.10
N LEU A 265 -15.44 -7.60 -23.05
CA LEU A 265 -14.41 -7.10 -22.16
C LEU A 265 -13.25 -6.56 -22.99
N PHE A 266 -12.90 -5.31 -22.79
CA PHE A 266 -11.79 -4.65 -23.45
C PHE A 266 -10.88 -4.00 -22.43
N LEU A 267 -9.60 -4.32 -22.50
CA LEU A 267 -8.52 -3.63 -21.83
C LEU A 267 -7.48 -3.27 -22.88
N ASP A 268 -7.17 -1.98 -23.01
CA ASP A 268 -6.22 -1.50 -24.03
C ASP A 268 -4.87 -2.23 -23.88
N PRO A 269 -4.42 -2.93 -24.92
CA PRO A 269 -3.17 -3.70 -24.87
C PRO A 269 -1.90 -2.83 -24.76
N GLN A 270 -1.97 -1.54 -25.11
CA GLN A 270 -0.83 -0.63 -25.06
C GLN A 270 -0.65 0.04 -23.69
N VAL A 271 -1.68 0.00 -22.83
CA VAL A 271 -1.65 0.64 -21.52
C VAL A 271 -0.77 -0.15 -20.54
N ARG A 272 0.12 0.53 -19.83
CA ARG A 272 0.86 -0.07 -18.73
C ARG A 272 -0.04 -0.21 -17.53
N VAL A 273 -0.25 -1.46 -17.09
CA VAL A 273 -1.12 -1.79 -15.96
C VAL A 273 -0.28 -2.13 -14.75
N GLY A 274 -0.59 -1.51 -13.63
CA GLY A 274 -0.12 -1.89 -12.31
C GLY A 274 -1.21 -2.65 -11.57
N VAL A 275 -0.93 -3.85 -11.10
CA VAL A 275 -1.91 -4.68 -10.39
C VAL A 275 -1.46 -4.90 -8.96
N TYR A 276 -2.36 -4.63 -8.02
CA TYR A 276 -2.25 -5.05 -6.63
C TYR A 276 -3.21 -6.21 -6.40
N GLU A 277 -2.67 -7.41 -6.22
CA GLU A 277 -3.45 -8.64 -6.04
C GLU A 277 -3.54 -9.02 -4.55
N GLN A 278 -4.56 -9.78 -4.17
CA GLN A 278 -4.69 -10.29 -2.79
C GLN A 278 -3.54 -11.21 -2.38
N GLU A 279 -3.01 -11.98 -3.32
CA GLU A 279 -1.96 -12.97 -3.09
C GLU A 279 -0.74 -12.68 -3.96
N ILE A 280 0.43 -12.95 -3.43
CA ILE A 280 1.68 -12.87 -4.19
C ILE A 280 1.81 -14.10 -5.06
N ASP A 281 2.21 -13.92 -6.31
CA ASP A 281 2.50 -15.00 -7.25
C ASP A 281 3.54 -15.97 -6.66
N GLU A 282 3.19 -17.26 -6.67
CA GLU A 282 3.98 -18.35 -6.08
C GLU A 282 5.43 -18.40 -6.59
N ARG A 283 5.68 -17.94 -7.83
CA ARG A 283 7.00 -17.89 -8.44
C ARG A 283 8.01 -17.03 -7.69
N TYR A 284 7.57 -16.12 -6.84
CA TYR A 284 8.44 -15.25 -6.04
C TYR A 284 8.59 -15.70 -4.59
N LEU A 285 7.70 -16.55 -4.08
CA LEU A 285 7.61 -16.88 -2.66
C LEU A 285 8.88 -17.56 -2.11
N ALA A 286 9.56 -18.37 -2.90
CA ALA A 286 10.76 -19.08 -2.48
C ALA A 286 12.02 -18.20 -2.53
N ASP A 287 12.00 -17.12 -3.30
CA ASP A 287 13.17 -16.28 -3.52
C ASP A 287 13.37 -15.30 -2.33
N PRO A 288 14.63 -14.97 -1.95
CA PRO A 288 14.93 -13.84 -1.09
C PRO A 288 14.32 -12.54 -1.67
N LEU A 289 13.92 -11.61 -0.81
CA LEU A 289 13.25 -10.37 -1.23
C LEU A 289 14.02 -9.62 -2.33
N GLU A 290 15.33 -9.50 -2.22
CA GLU A 290 16.18 -8.86 -3.22
C GLU A 290 16.07 -9.56 -4.57
N ALA A 291 16.23 -10.89 -4.59
CA ALA A 291 16.14 -11.71 -5.80
C ALA A 291 14.72 -11.68 -6.40
N ALA A 292 13.68 -11.63 -5.55
CA ALA A 292 12.30 -11.49 -6.00
C ALA A 292 12.05 -10.15 -6.71
N ILE A 293 12.61 -9.05 -6.19
CA ILE A 293 12.55 -7.72 -6.85
C ILE A 293 13.30 -7.74 -8.18
N GLU A 294 14.51 -8.30 -8.21
CA GLU A 294 15.30 -8.42 -9.43
C GLU A 294 14.56 -9.23 -10.50
N LYS A 295 14.08 -10.42 -10.13
CA LYS A 295 13.29 -11.31 -11.01
C LYS A 295 12.00 -10.63 -11.53
N LEU A 296 11.35 -9.84 -10.70
CA LEU A 296 10.16 -9.06 -11.08
C LEU A 296 10.49 -8.07 -12.20
N TYR A 297 11.56 -7.29 -12.04
CA TYR A 297 11.97 -6.28 -13.01
C TYR A 297 12.44 -6.92 -14.31
N ILE A 298 13.30 -7.95 -14.25
CA ILE A 298 13.78 -8.71 -15.42
C ILE A 298 12.60 -9.34 -16.15
N GLY A 299 11.65 -9.96 -15.44
CA GLY A 299 10.48 -10.59 -16.04
C GLY A 299 9.50 -9.62 -16.72
N ARG A 300 9.69 -8.30 -16.52
CA ARG A 300 8.93 -7.23 -17.17
C ARG A 300 9.76 -6.41 -18.14
N ASP A 301 10.95 -6.85 -18.50
CA ASP A 301 11.92 -6.15 -19.35
C ASP A 301 12.26 -4.74 -18.84
N LEU A 302 12.29 -4.56 -17.52
CA LEU A 302 12.60 -3.28 -16.87
C LEU A 302 14.06 -3.26 -16.40
N PRO A 303 14.76 -2.11 -16.53
CA PRO A 303 16.12 -1.98 -16.06
C PRO A 303 16.17 -2.03 -14.52
N ILE A 304 17.10 -2.83 -14.01
CA ILE A 304 17.34 -2.97 -12.59
C ILE A 304 18.86 -2.92 -12.30
N SER A 305 19.23 -2.35 -11.18
CA SER A 305 20.60 -2.33 -10.68
C SER A 305 20.59 -2.49 -9.15
N ASP A 306 21.70 -2.92 -8.58
CA ASP A 306 21.87 -3.05 -7.11
C ASP A 306 21.53 -1.73 -6.39
N THR A 307 21.90 -0.60 -6.97
CA THR A 307 21.58 0.73 -6.43
C THR A 307 20.08 0.96 -6.39
N LYS A 308 19.36 0.58 -7.45
CA LYS A 308 17.91 0.70 -7.53
C LYS A 308 17.22 -0.22 -6.53
N ILE A 309 17.71 -1.46 -6.38
CA ILE A 309 17.18 -2.41 -5.39
C ILE A 309 17.35 -1.84 -3.97
N ARG A 310 18.55 -1.38 -3.62
CA ARG A 310 18.80 -0.76 -2.29
C ARG A 310 17.91 0.46 -2.05
N GLN A 311 17.70 1.28 -3.06
CA GLN A 311 16.78 2.41 -2.97
C GLN A 311 15.34 1.95 -2.69
N LEU A 312 14.84 0.97 -3.44
CA LEU A 312 13.51 0.39 -3.23
C LEU A 312 13.37 -0.18 -1.81
N LEU A 313 14.36 -0.96 -1.35
CA LEU A 313 14.34 -1.49 0.02
C LEU A 313 14.26 -0.38 1.07
N ALA A 314 15.01 0.70 0.89
CA ALA A 314 14.99 1.85 1.79
C ALA A 314 13.69 2.64 1.73
N ASP A 315 13.16 2.90 0.53
CA ASP A 315 11.92 3.66 0.32
C ASP A 315 10.69 2.91 0.86
N TYR A 316 10.71 1.58 0.81
CA TYR A 316 9.64 0.74 1.33
C TYR A 316 9.93 0.16 2.73
N LEU A 317 10.88 0.73 3.47
CA LEU A 317 11.19 0.43 4.86
C LEU A 317 11.54 -1.05 5.12
N PHE A 318 12.21 -1.69 4.21
CA PHE A 318 12.80 -3.01 4.45
C PHE A 318 14.15 -2.87 5.14
N THR A 319 14.42 -3.78 6.07
CA THR A 319 15.70 -3.86 6.77
C THR A 319 16.69 -4.72 6.00
N GLU A 320 17.99 -4.65 6.37
CA GLU A 320 19.00 -5.53 5.77
C GLU A 320 18.72 -7.02 6.06
N ALA A 321 18.09 -7.33 7.21
CA ALA A 321 17.65 -8.69 7.52
C ALA A 321 16.53 -9.17 6.58
N ASP A 322 15.60 -8.28 6.22
CA ASP A 322 14.49 -8.61 5.31
C ASP A 322 15.02 -8.93 3.90
N ARG A 323 16.07 -8.26 3.47
CA ARG A 323 16.66 -8.37 2.14
C ARG A 323 16.95 -9.82 1.74
N MET A 324 17.54 -10.60 2.67
CA MET A 324 17.93 -12.00 2.46
C MET A 324 16.83 -12.98 2.88
N THR A 325 15.71 -12.51 3.39
CA THR A 325 14.61 -13.34 3.85
C THR A 325 13.74 -13.78 2.67
N PRO A 326 13.43 -15.08 2.52
CA PRO A 326 12.49 -15.56 1.51
C PRO A 326 11.13 -14.85 1.64
N LEU A 327 10.54 -14.48 0.51
CA LEU A 327 9.29 -13.68 0.47
C LEU A 327 8.14 -14.41 1.21
N ALA A 328 8.10 -15.74 1.18
CA ALA A 328 7.12 -16.53 1.92
C ALA A 328 7.16 -16.29 3.44
N ARG A 329 8.35 -16.01 3.99
CA ARG A 329 8.58 -15.83 5.43
C ARG A 329 8.38 -14.39 5.92
N LEU A 330 8.21 -13.44 5.02
CA LEU A 330 7.94 -12.05 5.35
C LEU A 330 6.56 -11.90 6.00
N SER A 331 6.40 -10.88 6.85
CA SER A 331 5.10 -10.53 7.45
C SER A 331 4.09 -10.10 6.38
N GLY A 332 2.79 -10.08 6.74
CA GLY A 332 1.73 -9.60 5.83
C GLY A 332 2.00 -8.19 5.31
N GLY A 333 2.38 -7.26 6.20
CA GLY A 333 2.71 -5.89 5.81
C GLY A 333 3.95 -5.77 4.93
N GLN A 334 4.99 -6.59 5.15
CA GLN A 334 6.15 -6.65 4.27
C GLN A 334 5.79 -7.20 2.88
N LYS A 335 4.95 -8.21 2.82
CA LYS A 335 4.41 -8.76 1.56
C LYS A 335 3.59 -7.72 0.80
N ALA A 336 2.74 -6.98 1.50
CA ALA A 336 1.97 -5.89 0.91
C ALA A 336 2.86 -4.79 0.31
N ARG A 337 3.96 -4.41 1.01
CA ARG A 337 4.95 -3.46 0.48
C ARG A 337 5.66 -3.98 -0.78
N PHE A 338 5.99 -5.27 -0.85
CA PHE A 338 6.51 -5.87 -2.09
C PHE A 338 5.48 -5.80 -3.22
N GLN A 339 4.20 -6.04 -2.96
CA GLN A 339 3.14 -5.92 -3.98
C GLN A 339 3.01 -4.47 -4.48
N ILE A 340 3.18 -3.46 -3.61
CA ILE A 340 3.21 -2.06 -4.06
C ILE A 340 4.41 -1.80 -4.97
N ILE A 341 5.60 -2.32 -4.64
CA ILE A 341 6.76 -2.25 -5.54
C ILE A 341 6.43 -2.88 -6.90
N ALA A 342 5.82 -4.07 -6.89
CA ALA A 342 5.44 -4.78 -8.09
C ALA A 342 4.40 -4.00 -8.92
N MET A 343 3.41 -3.40 -8.27
CA MET A 343 2.39 -2.59 -8.90
C MET A 343 2.97 -1.36 -9.62
N LEU A 344 3.92 -0.67 -8.99
CA LEU A 344 4.46 0.59 -9.49
C LEU A 344 5.70 0.44 -10.37
N ALA A 345 6.22 -0.78 -10.57
CA ALA A 345 7.51 -1.04 -11.23
C ALA A 345 7.62 -0.47 -12.65
N ASN A 346 6.53 -0.44 -13.43
CA ASN A 346 6.50 -0.06 -14.84
C ASN A 346 5.86 1.31 -15.12
N ASP A 347 5.79 2.20 -14.14
CA ASP A 347 5.07 3.49 -14.25
C ASP A 347 3.68 3.29 -14.88
N PRO A 348 2.74 2.65 -14.21
CA PRO A 348 1.45 2.30 -14.80
C PRO A 348 0.63 3.52 -15.18
N GLN A 349 -0.26 3.37 -16.18
CA GLN A 349 -1.28 4.33 -16.57
C GLN A 349 -2.66 3.92 -16.06
N LEU A 350 -2.82 2.64 -15.75
CA LEU A 350 -3.98 2.06 -15.10
C LEU A 350 -3.55 1.27 -13.87
N LEU A 351 -4.13 1.57 -12.73
CA LEU A 351 -4.02 0.79 -11.50
C LEU A 351 -5.25 -0.09 -11.33
N ILE A 352 -5.03 -1.37 -11.07
CA ILE A 352 -6.08 -2.31 -10.68
C ILE A 352 -5.77 -2.78 -9.27
N LEU A 353 -6.65 -2.44 -8.30
CA LEU A 353 -6.42 -2.66 -6.89
C LEU A 353 -7.50 -3.60 -6.32
N ASP A 354 -7.11 -4.79 -5.90
CA ASP A 354 -8.01 -5.74 -5.23
C ASP A 354 -7.70 -5.80 -3.73
N GLU A 355 -8.50 -5.09 -2.93
CA GLU A 355 -8.37 -4.93 -1.47
C GLU A 355 -6.98 -4.45 -1.01
N PRO A 356 -6.49 -3.29 -1.48
CA PRO A 356 -5.11 -2.85 -1.26
C PRO A 356 -4.80 -2.43 0.19
N THR A 357 -5.82 -2.22 1.01
CA THR A 357 -5.69 -1.87 2.42
C THR A 357 -5.44 -3.07 3.32
N ASN A 358 -5.69 -4.29 2.83
CA ASN A 358 -5.44 -5.50 3.57
C ASN A 358 -3.94 -5.68 3.87
N HIS A 359 -3.62 -6.04 5.11
CA HIS A 359 -2.28 -6.29 5.61
C HIS A 359 -1.34 -5.07 5.71
N LEU A 360 -1.78 -3.88 5.30
CA LEU A 360 -1.04 -2.64 5.55
C LEU A 360 -1.37 -2.10 6.95
N ASP A 361 -0.38 -1.48 7.60
CA ASP A 361 -0.61 -0.68 8.80
C ASP A 361 -1.22 0.69 8.46
N LEU A 362 -1.83 1.34 9.42
CA LEU A 362 -2.51 2.62 9.21
C LEU A 362 -1.62 3.69 8.56
N PRO A 363 -0.35 3.89 8.97
CA PRO A 363 0.55 4.82 8.29
C PRO A 363 0.75 4.50 6.81
N SER A 364 0.92 3.22 6.46
CA SER A 364 1.10 2.78 5.07
C SER A 364 -0.18 2.94 4.24
N ILE A 365 -1.36 2.71 4.84
CA ILE A 365 -2.65 2.96 4.19
C ILE A 365 -2.79 4.45 3.86
N GLU A 366 -2.51 5.35 4.81
CA GLU A 366 -2.57 6.80 4.57
C GLU A 366 -1.61 7.26 3.48
N GLU A 367 -0.39 6.72 3.43
CA GLU A 367 0.55 7.06 2.38
C GLU A 367 0.07 6.58 1.00
N LEU A 368 -0.52 5.38 0.94
CA LEU A 368 -1.13 4.86 -0.29
C LEU A 368 -2.30 5.74 -0.71
N GLU A 369 -3.19 6.13 0.20
CA GLU A 369 -4.29 7.05 -0.06
C GLU A 369 -3.80 8.39 -0.61
N MET A 370 -2.80 8.99 0.03
CA MET A 370 -2.21 10.27 -0.42
C MET A 370 -1.55 10.18 -1.79
N ALA A 371 -0.91 9.07 -2.10
CA ALA A 371 -0.28 8.84 -3.39
C ALA A 371 -1.32 8.63 -4.48
N LEU A 372 -2.36 7.83 -4.22
CA LEU A 372 -3.44 7.58 -5.16
C LEU A 372 -4.30 8.83 -5.43
N ALA A 373 -4.54 9.68 -4.42
CA ALA A 373 -5.26 10.94 -4.59
C ALA A 373 -4.54 11.92 -5.54
N LYS A 374 -3.23 11.79 -5.70
CA LYS A 374 -2.42 12.58 -6.65
C LYS A 374 -2.17 11.87 -7.97
N TYR A 375 -2.56 10.62 -8.06
CA TYR A 375 -2.34 9.81 -9.25
C TYR A 375 -3.25 10.28 -10.38
N SER A 376 -2.67 10.56 -11.52
CA SER A 376 -3.35 11.12 -12.68
C SER A 376 -3.80 10.08 -13.71
N GLY A 377 -3.40 8.81 -13.55
CA GLY A 377 -3.88 7.70 -14.35
C GLY A 377 -5.25 7.20 -13.91
N ALA A 378 -5.72 6.13 -14.54
CA ALA A 378 -6.99 5.51 -14.18
C ALA A 378 -6.85 4.52 -13.02
N ILE A 379 -7.91 4.38 -12.22
CA ILE A 379 -7.96 3.46 -11.09
C ILE A 379 -9.23 2.60 -11.17
N LEU A 380 -9.06 1.28 -11.25
CA LEU A 380 -10.13 0.30 -11.06
C LEU A 380 -9.88 -0.40 -9.73
N TYR A 381 -10.80 -0.29 -8.77
CA TYR A 381 -10.51 -0.81 -7.45
C TYR A 381 -11.67 -1.50 -6.75
N VAL A 382 -11.31 -2.41 -5.85
CA VAL A 382 -12.19 -3.04 -4.86
C VAL A 382 -11.65 -2.69 -3.49
N SER A 383 -12.48 -2.18 -2.59
CA SER A 383 -12.10 -1.98 -1.19
C SER A 383 -13.32 -2.07 -0.26
N HIS A 384 -13.10 -2.61 0.92
CA HIS A 384 -14.07 -2.59 2.02
C HIS A 384 -13.81 -1.43 3.01
N ASP A 385 -12.70 -0.73 2.89
CA ASP A 385 -12.36 0.43 3.72
C ASP A 385 -13.12 1.69 3.25
N ASN A 386 -14.01 2.20 4.09
CA ASN A 386 -14.83 3.38 3.79
C ASN A 386 -13.99 4.67 3.66
N TYR A 387 -12.91 4.79 4.40
CA TYR A 387 -11.99 5.95 4.32
C TYR A 387 -11.24 5.93 3.00
N PHE A 388 -10.70 4.77 2.62
CA PHE A 388 -10.04 4.58 1.33
C PHE A 388 -10.96 4.93 0.16
N ARG A 389 -12.20 4.41 0.17
CA ARG A 389 -13.21 4.70 -0.87
C ARG A 389 -13.55 6.19 -0.96
N ARG A 390 -13.66 6.87 0.19
CA ARG A 390 -13.95 8.31 0.23
C ARG A 390 -12.79 9.13 -0.32
N GLU A 391 -11.55 8.74 -0.06
CA GLU A 391 -10.35 9.45 -0.52
C GLU A 391 -10.12 9.29 -2.03
N ILE A 392 -10.29 8.08 -2.56
CA ILE A 392 -10.12 7.80 -3.99
C ILE A 392 -11.33 8.30 -4.80
N GLY A 393 -12.55 8.07 -4.31
CA GLY A 393 -13.79 8.44 -4.99
C GLY A 393 -14.03 7.64 -6.26
N GLY A 394 -14.73 8.25 -7.21
CA GLY A 394 -15.01 7.67 -8.53
C GLY A 394 -16.42 7.11 -8.68
N GLU A 395 -16.69 6.57 -9.86
CA GLU A 395 -17.95 5.91 -10.18
C GLU A 395 -18.06 4.58 -9.46
N VAL A 396 -19.27 4.23 -9.02
CA VAL A 396 -19.54 2.96 -8.32
C VAL A 396 -20.30 2.01 -9.25
N VAL A 397 -19.69 0.89 -9.58
CA VAL A 397 -20.30 -0.18 -10.37
C VAL A 397 -20.64 -1.34 -9.46
N GLN A 398 -21.94 -1.69 -9.40
CA GLN A 398 -22.42 -2.83 -8.60
C GLN A 398 -22.19 -4.16 -9.31
N ILE A 399 -21.56 -5.11 -8.62
CA ILE A 399 -21.31 -6.48 -9.10
C ILE A 399 -22.19 -7.44 -8.31
N GLY A 400 -23.06 -8.16 -9.04
CA GLY A 400 -24.03 -9.09 -8.46
C GLY A 400 -25.30 -8.39 -7.96
N ALA A 401 -26.34 -9.20 -7.65
CA ALA A 401 -27.58 -8.67 -7.08
C ALA A 401 -27.33 -8.02 -5.72
N ALA A 402 -27.97 -6.88 -5.47
CA ALA A 402 -27.87 -6.08 -4.26
C ALA A 402 -28.27 -6.88 -2.99
#